data_4a7d6ed368191b19e7b99523c778796d
#
_entry.id   4a7d6ed368191b19e7b99523c778796d
#
_cell.length_a   1.000
_cell.length_b   1.000
_cell.length_c   1.000
_cell.angle_alpha   90.00
_cell.angle_beta   90.00
_cell.angle_gamma   90.00
#
_symmetry.space_group_name_H-M   'P 1'
#
loop_
_entity.id
_entity.type
_entity.pdbx_description
1 polymer ?
#
loop_
_entity_poly.entity_id
_entity_poly.type
_entity_poly.pdbx_seq_one_letter_code
_entity_poly.pdbx_strand_id
1 'polypeptide(L)'
;VEAFLESCKRAEVKLTVASSSPQLYLQTALKALGLLPYFEAVLSVEDLGTTKRQPGIFEEARRIMATPKEATWGFDDSFYALQVLHNAGYPTVGIFDPHEGYTFEEWQQEADIVVRGFNELSLATLEAYPVKNEQKN
;
A
#
# COMPACT_ATOMS: atom_id res chain seq x y z
N VAL A 1 -0.33 6.53 12.38
CA VAL A 1 0.02 5.28 11.69
C VAL A 1 -0.28 4.06 12.57
N GLU A 2 0.20 4.11 13.81
CA GLU A 2 0.04 2.95 14.70
C GLU A 2 -1.42 2.65 15.01
N ALA A 3 -2.23 3.68 15.18
CA ALA A 3 -3.67 3.48 15.45
C ALA A 3 -4.36 2.77 14.28
N PHE A 4 -4.00 3.10 13.06
CA PHE A 4 -4.54 2.45 11.88
C PHE A 4 -4.11 0.98 11.82
N LEU A 5 -2.82 0.71 12.07
CA LEU A 5 -2.30 -0.65 12.07
C LEU A 5 -2.96 -1.49 13.16
N GLU A 6 -3.20 -0.89 14.32
CA GLU A 6 -3.87 -1.58 15.42
C GLU A 6 -5.30 -1.96 15.03
N SER A 7 -6.01 -1.07 14.36
CA SER A 7 -7.37 -1.38 13.90
C SER A 7 -7.38 -2.52 12.88
N CYS A 8 -6.38 -2.56 12.00
CA CYS A 8 -6.23 -3.65 11.04
C CYS A 8 -5.99 -4.97 11.75
N LYS A 9 -5.13 -4.97 12.76
CA LYS A 9 -4.83 -6.17 13.51
C LYS A 9 -6.08 -6.71 14.21
N ARG A 10 -6.85 -5.81 14.84
CA ARG A 10 -8.09 -6.23 15.53
C ARG A 10 -9.11 -6.81 14.56
N ALA A 11 -9.15 -6.31 13.33
CA ALA A 11 -10.06 -6.79 12.30
C ALA A 11 -9.49 -7.96 11.50
N GLU A 12 -8.29 -8.44 11.88
CA GLU A 12 -7.61 -9.55 11.21
C GLU A 12 -7.31 -9.27 9.74
N VAL A 13 -7.06 -8.01 9.42
CA VAL A 13 -6.65 -7.59 8.08
C VAL A 13 -5.15 -7.84 7.95
N LYS A 14 -4.76 -8.52 6.88
CA LYS A 14 -3.37 -8.85 6.63
C LYS A 14 -2.63 -7.67 6.02
N LEU A 15 -1.38 -7.46 6.44
CA LEU A 15 -0.57 -6.34 6.01
C LEU A 15 0.80 -6.84 5.56
N THR A 16 1.32 -6.25 4.49
CA THR A 16 2.65 -6.55 3.98
C THR A 16 3.33 -5.25 3.60
N VAL A 17 4.60 -5.13 3.92
CA VAL A 17 5.43 -4.00 3.48
C VAL A 17 6.07 -4.36 2.15
N ALA A 18 5.97 -3.45 1.19
CA ALA A 18 6.66 -3.56 -0.10
C ALA A 18 7.44 -2.27 -0.29
N SER A 19 8.76 -2.36 -0.35
CA SER A 19 9.60 -1.17 -0.29
C SER A 19 10.78 -1.24 -1.24
N SER A 20 11.24 -0.06 -1.65
CA SER A 20 12.46 0.09 -2.43
C SER A 20 13.71 0.10 -1.54
N SER A 21 13.55 0.19 -0.24
CA SER A 21 14.67 0.22 0.70
C SER A 21 15.26 -1.17 0.92
N PRO A 22 16.56 -1.24 1.25
CA PRO A 22 17.17 -2.53 1.56
C PRO A 22 16.54 -3.20 2.76
N GLN A 23 16.53 -4.53 2.77
CA GLN A 23 15.89 -5.33 3.80
C GLN A 23 16.40 -4.97 5.20
N LEU A 24 17.71 -4.76 5.34
CA LEU A 24 18.29 -4.45 6.64
C LEU A 24 17.70 -3.17 7.22
N TYR A 25 17.54 -2.13 6.39
CA TYR A 25 16.94 -0.87 6.81
C TYR A 25 15.50 -1.08 7.26
N LEU A 26 14.75 -1.85 6.48
CA LEU A 26 13.33 -2.08 6.77
C LEU A 26 13.17 -2.82 8.11
N GLN A 27 13.92 -3.88 8.30
CA GLN A 27 13.85 -4.66 9.54
C GLN A 27 14.22 -3.81 10.75
N THR A 28 15.31 -3.05 10.64
CA THR A 28 15.79 -2.21 11.72
C THR A 28 14.78 -1.13 12.08
N ALA A 29 14.25 -0.43 11.07
CA ALA A 29 13.32 0.66 11.28
C ALA A 29 11.99 0.18 11.86
N LEU A 30 11.44 -0.89 11.30
CA LEU A 30 10.16 -1.41 11.76
C LEU A 30 10.25 -1.97 13.17
N LYS A 31 11.37 -2.64 13.48
CA LYS A 31 11.60 -3.18 14.81
C LYS A 31 11.74 -2.04 15.83
N ALA A 32 12.50 -1.00 15.48
CA ALA A 32 12.71 0.14 16.37
C ALA A 32 11.39 0.86 16.69
N LEU A 33 10.48 0.91 15.71
CA LEU A 33 9.18 1.56 15.89
C LEU A 33 8.13 0.63 16.49
N GLY A 34 8.46 -0.64 16.70
CA GLY A 34 7.51 -1.61 17.23
C GLY A 34 6.43 -2.01 16.24
N LEU A 35 6.67 -1.82 14.95
CA LEU A 35 5.66 -2.08 13.93
C LEU A 35 5.78 -3.43 13.25
N LEU A 36 6.93 -4.08 13.40
CA LEU A 36 7.21 -5.33 12.70
C LEU A 36 6.12 -6.41 12.90
N PRO A 37 5.58 -6.60 14.12
CA PRO A 37 4.58 -7.67 14.33
C PRO A 37 3.26 -7.47 13.57
N TYR A 38 3.00 -6.27 13.05
CA TYR A 38 1.75 -6.03 12.32
C TYR A 38 1.74 -6.64 10.93
N PHE A 39 2.90 -7.02 10.40
CA PHE A 39 3.04 -7.40 8.99
C PHE A 39 3.25 -8.89 8.80
N GLU A 40 2.59 -9.44 7.77
CA GLU A 40 2.78 -10.84 7.36
C GLU A 40 4.17 -11.04 6.78
N ALA A 41 4.67 -10.03 6.06
CA ALA A 41 5.98 -10.08 5.43
C ALA A 41 6.50 -8.68 5.20
N VAL A 42 7.81 -8.56 5.04
CA VAL A 42 8.48 -7.31 4.67
C VAL A 42 9.27 -7.63 3.40
N LEU A 43 8.87 -7.03 2.30
CA LEU A 43 9.47 -7.30 0.99
C LEU A 43 10.29 -6.11 0.53
N SER A 44 11.49 -6.42 0.03
CA SER A 44 12.39 -5.43 -0.56
C SER A 44 12.56 -5.75 -2.04
N VAL A 45 12.55 -4.72 -2.88
CA VAL A 45 12.76 -4.92 -4.31
C VAL A 45 14.13 -5.51 -4.60
N GLU A 46 15.13 -5.25 -3.74
CA GLU A 46 16.46 -5.82 -3.91
C GLU A 46 16.45 -7.34 -3.82
N ASP A 47 15.71 -7.87 -2.85
CA ASP A 47 15.64 -9.31 -2.65
C ASP A 47 14.94 -10.02 -3.80
N LEU A 48 13.99 -9.32 -4.43
CA LEU A 48 13.21 -9.90 -5.52
C LEU A 48 13.80 -9.62 -6.90
N GLY A 49 14.88 -8.84 -6.96
CA GLY A 49 15.50 -8.49 -8.23
C GLY A 49 14.62 -7.67 -9.15
N THR A 50 13.79 -6.79 -8.57
CA THR A 50 12.83 -6.00 -9.32
C THR A 50 12.81 -4.55 -8.83
N THR A 51 11.87 -3.77 -9.31
CA THR A 51 11.64 -2.40 -8.87
C THR A 51 10.14 -2.19 -8.72
N LYS A 52 9.75 -1.07 -8.07
CA LYS A 52 8.33 -0.70 -7.97
C LYS A 52 7.77 -0.17 -9.28
N ARG A 53 8.57 -0.10 -10.34
CA ARG A 53 8.08 0.27 -11.68
C ARG A 53 7.33 -0.86 -12.35
N GLN A 54 7.41 -2.07 -11.78
CA GLN A 54 6.70 -3.24 -12.24
C GLN A 54 5.88 -3.80 -11.09
N PRO A 55 4.77 -4.51 -11.39
CA PRO A 55 3.87 -4.97 -10.33
C PRO A 55 4.37 -6.18 -9.53
N GLY A 56 5.54 -6.73 -9.87
CA GLY A 56 6.00 -8.00 -9.27
C GLY A 56 6.04 -8.02 -7.75
N ILE A 57 6.55 -6.95 -7.12
CA ILE A 57 6.63 -6.92 -5.67
C ILE A 57 5.22 -6.87 -5.05
N PHE A 58 4.29 -6.15 -5.68
CA PHE A 58 2.93 -6.05 -5.18
C PHE A 58 2.19 -7.37 -5.38
N GLU A 59 2.43 -8.07 -6.49
CA GLU A 59 1.85 -9.39 -6.73
C GLU A 59 2.35 -10.40 -5.72
N GLU A 60 3.63 -10.33 -5.37
CA GLU A 60 4.21 -11.23 -4.35
C GLU A 60 3.59 -10.95 -2.98
N ALA A 61 3.41 -9.67 -2.63
CA ALA A 61 2.77 -9.29 -1.38
C ALA A 61 1.36 -9.89 -1.30
N ARG A 62 0.59 -9.76 -2.37
CA ARG A 62 -0.76 -10.32 -2.41
C ARG A 62 -0.75 -11.85 -2.32
N ARG A 63 0.20 -12.49 -2.99
CA ARG A 63 0.33 -13.95 -2.93
C ARG A 63 0.56 -14.42 -1.49
N ILE A 64 1.41 -13.71 -0.76
CA ILE A 64 1.71 -14.06 0.65
C ILE A 64 0.46 -13.88 1.50
N MET A 65 -0.28 -12.81 1.31
CA MET A 65 -1.50 -12.54 2.07
C MET A 65 -2.67 -13.43 1.64
N ALA A 66 -2.61 -13.97 0.42
CA ALA A 66 -3.64 -14.84 -0.14
C ALA A 66 -5.00 -14.14 -0.17
N THR A 67 -5.02 -12.87 -0.57
CA THR A 67 -6.24 -12.06 -0.63
C THR A 67 -6.65 -11.82 -2.08
N PRO A 68 -7.98 -11.62 -2.34
CA PRO A 68 -8.42 -11.26 -3.69
C PRO A 68 -7.89 -9.89 -4.07
N LYS A 69 -7.60 -9.69 -5.35
CA LYS A 69 -7.01 -8.43 -5.82
C LYS A 69 -7.91 -7.24 -5.50
N GLU A 70 -9.21 -7.38 -5.70
CA GLU A 70 -10.17 -6.30 -5.47
C GLU A 70 -10.31 -5.94 -4.00
N ALA A 71 -9.86 -6.80 -3.10
CA ALA A 71 -9.88 -6.56 -1.66
C ALA A 71 -8.48 -6.26 -1.10
N THR A 72 -7.50 -6.06 -1.99
CA THR A 72 -6.10 -5.84 -1.60
C THR A 72 -5.71 -4.43 -1.96
N TRP A 73 -5.64 -3.57 -0.95
CA TRP A 73 -5.34 -2.16 -1.15
C TRP A 73 -3.84 -1.92 -1.20
N GLY A 74 -3.38 -1.15 -2.19
CA GLY A 74 -2.00 -0.71 -2.27
C GLY A 74 -1.86 0.71 -1.75
N PHE A 75 -0.96 0.93 -0.81
CA PHE A 75 -0.68 2.23 -0.21
C PHE A 75 0.71 2.66 -0.64
N ASP A 76 0.85 3.89 -1.11
CA ASP A 76 2.18 4.40 -1.45
C ASP A 76 2.21 5.92 -1.41
N ASP A 77 3.40 6.47 -1.15
CA ASP A 77 3.65 7.91 -1.24
C ASP A 77 4.46 8.27 -2.48
N SER A 78 4.63 7.32 -3.39
CA SER A 78 5.29 7.51 -4.67
C SER A 78 4.24 7.51 -5.77
N PHE A 79 4.20 8.57 -6.54
CA PHE A 79 3.18 8.73 -7.59
C PHE A 79 3.25 7.61 -8.63
N TYR A 80 4.47 7.29 -9.08
CA TYR A 80 4.60 6.25 -10.12
C TYR A 80 4.24 4.87 -9.57
N ALA A 81 4.47 4.60 -8.29
CA ALA A 81 4.07 3.32 -7.71
C ALA A 81 2.55 3.18 -7.68
N LEU A 82 1.84 4.29 -7.43
CA LEU A 82 0.39 4.28 -7.50
C LEU A 82 -0.10 4.00 -8.92
N GLN A 83 0.60 4.53 -9.93
CA GLN A 83 0.26 4.23 -11.32
C GLN A 83 0.44 2.74 -11.62
N VAL A 84 1.51 2.14 -11.14
CA VAL A 84 1.76 0.71 -11.34
C VAL A 84 0.66 -0.13 -10.67
N LEU A 85 0.30 0.22 -9.43
CA LEU A 85 -0.76 -0.47 -8.71
C LEU A 85 -2.10 -0.31 -9.42
N HIS A 86 -2.42 0.90 -9.83
CA HIS A 86 -3.67 1.18 -10.52
C HIS A 86 -3.77 0.37 -11.82
N ASN A 87 -2.70 0.38 -12.62
CA ASN A 87 -2.68 -0.33 -13.90
C ASN A 87 -2.75 -1.84 -13.71
N ALA A 88 -2.29 -2.33 -12.56
CA ALA A 88 -2.36 -3.77 -12.24
C ALA A 88 -3.73 -4.17 -11.67
N GLY A 89 -4.62 -3.20 -11.43
CA GLY A 89 -5.99 -3.49 -11.02
C GLY A 89 -6.24 -3.48 -9.53
N TYR A 90 -5.33 -2.91 -8.74
CA TYR A 90 -5.52 -2.81 -7.29
C TYR A 90 -6.24 -1.53 -6.91
N PRO A 91 -7.12 -1.55 -5.89
CA PRO A 91 -7.57 -0.31 -5.28
C PRO A 91 -6.40 0.34 -4.53
N THR A 92 -6.34 1.67 -4.54
CA THR A 92 -5.15 2.38 -4.08
C THR A 92 -5.46 3.50 -3.10
N VAL A 93 -4.57 3.67 -2.12
CA VAL A 93 -4.55 4.84 -1.24
C VAL A 93 -3.23 5.55 -1.49
N GLY A 94 -3.31 6.80 -1.95
CA GLY A 94 -2.13 7.64 -2.10
C GLY A 94 -1.90 8.47 -0.86
N ILE A 95 -0.68 8.44 -0.35
CA ILE A 95 -0.27 9.32 0.74
C ILE A 95 0.41 10.51 0.08
N PHE A 96 -0.30 11.62 -0.01
CA PHE A 96 0.14 12.78 -0.78
C PHE A 96 1.48 13.32 -0.28
N ASP A 97 2.41 13.48 -1.22
CA ASP A 97 3.73 14.05 -0.97
C ASP A 97 3.97 15.16 -2.00
N PRO A 98 3.98 16.44 -1.58
CA PRO A 98 4.18 17.54 -2.52
C PRO A 98 5.55 17.51 -3.19
N HIS A 99 6.52 16.80 -2.63
CA HIS A 99 7.86 16.70 -3.22
C HIS A 99 7.90 15.81 -4.46
N GLU A 100 6.83 15.03 -4.71
CA GLU A 100 6.74 14.20 -5.91
C GLU A 100 6.49 15.02 -7.18
N GLY A 101 6.10 16.29 -7.04
CA GLY A 101 5.96 17.18 -8.20
C GLY A 101 4.59 17.20 -8.83
N TYR A 102 3.60 16.55 -8.25
CA TYR A 102 2.22 16.50 -8.75
C TYR A 102 1.29 17.18 -7.78
N THR A 103 0.20 17.76 -8.32
CA THR A 103 -0.81 18.43 -7.49
C THR A 103 -1.68 17.39 -6.77
N PHE A 104 -2.39 17.86 -5.73
CA PHE A 104 -3.32 16.99 -5.03
C PHE A 104 -4.40 16.46 -5.97
N GLU A 105 -4.89 17.30 -6.87
CA GLU A 105 -5.89 16.90 -7.87
C GLU A 105 -5.36 15.82 -8.80
N GLU A 106 -4.11 15.91 -9.19
CA GLU A 106 -3.51 14.88 -10.04
C GLU A 106 -3.41 13.56 -9.30
N TRP A 107 -3.10 13.60 -8.00
CA TRP A 107 -3.09 12.41 -7.17
C TRP A 107 -4.48 11.80 -7.09
N GLN A 108 -5.52 12.63 -6.96
CA GLN A 108 -6.90 12.14 -6.88
C GLN A 108 -7.35 11.46 -8.17
N GLN A 109 -6.79 11.84 -9.29
CA GLN A 109 -7.09 11.19 -10.56
C GLN A 109 -6.41 9.82 -10.67
N GLU A 110 -5.28 9.66 -9.99
CA GLU A 110 -4.49 8.43 -10.09
C GLU A 110 -4.87 7.41 -9.04
N ALA A 111 -5.16 7.81 -7.82
CA ALA A 111 -5.47 6.92 -6.72
C ALA A 111 -6.95 6.95 -6.38
N ASP A 112 -7.47 5.86 -5.83
CA ASP A 112 -8.88 5.78 -5.43
C ASP A 112 -9.15 6.68 -4.23
N ILE A 113 -8.25 6.70 -3.27
CA ILE A 113 -8.34 7.55 -2.09
C ILE A 113 -6.99 8.26 -1.94
N VAL A 114 -7.02 9.56 -1.61
CA VAL A 114 -5.80 10.31 -1.33
C VAL A 114 -5.94 10.96 0.03
N VAL A 115 -4.93 10.77 0.86
CA VAL A 115 -4.87 11.37 2.19
C VAL A 115 -3.53 12.07 2.36
N ARG A 116 -3.48 13.03 3.28
CA ARG A 116 -2.23 13.70 3.63
C ARG A 116 -1.48 13.01 4.75
N GLY A 117 -2.17 12.13 5.48
CA GLY A 117 -1.60 11.34 6.54
C GLY A 117 -2.58 10.29 7.01
N PHE A 118 -2.11 9.33 7.78
CA PHE A 118 -2.95 8.22 8.22
C PHE A 118 -4.05 8.65 9.18
N ASN A 119 -3.95 9.83 9.77
CA ASN A 119 -5.01 10.37 10.62
C ASN A 119 -6.28 10.69 9.84
N GLU A 120 -6.20 10.77 8.51
CA GLU A 120 -7.36 11.01 7.64
C GLU A 120 -8.00 9.71 7.15
N LEU A 121 -7.48 8.57 7.59
CA LEU A 121 -7.89 7.28 7.07
C LEU A 121 -8.38 6.37 8.18
N SER A 122 -9.39 5.56 7.89
CA SER A 122 -9.85 4.52 8.79
C SER A 122 -10.15 3.26 8.00
N LEU A 123 -10.14 2.13 8.69
CA LEU A 123 -10.48 0.86 8.06
C LEU A 123 -11.91 0.89 7.52
N ALA A 124 -12.82 1.53 8.23
CA ALA A 124 -14.22 1.66 7.79
C ALA A 124 -14.31 2.39 6.45
N THR A 125 -13.46 3.40 6.22
CA THR A 125 -13.42 4.11 4.94
C THR A 125 -13.08 3.17 3.79
N LEU A 126 -12.11 2.28 3.99
CA LEU A 126 -11.70 1.33 2.97
C LEU A 126 -12.79 0.30 2.72
N GLU A 127 -13.41 -0.20 3.79
CA GLU A 127 -14.46 -1.21 3.66
C GLU A 127 -15.70 -0.65 2.96
N ALA A 128 -15.99 0.61 3.15
CA ALA A 128 -17.15 1.25 2.54
C ALA A 128 -16.91 1.71 1.10
N TYR A 129 -15.67 1.75 0.67
CA TYR A 129 -15.34 2.26 -0.66
C TYR A 129 -15.80 1.27 -1.74
N PRO A 130 -16.57 1.74 -2.74
CA PRO A 130 -17.04 0.85 -3.81
C PRO A 130 -15.89 0.53 -4.77
N VAL A 131 -15.40 -0.70 -4.72
CA VAL A 131 -14.33 -1.15 -5.61
C VAL A 131 -14.88 -1.30 -7.03
N LYS A 132 -14.11 -0.83 -8.00
CA LYS A 132 -14.58 -0.71 -9.38
C LYS A 132 -14.19 -1.91 -10.23
N ASN A 133 -14.22 -3.11 -9.65
CA ASN A 133 -13.87 -4.31 -10.40
C ASN A 133 -14.88 -4.61 -11.51
N GLU A 134 -16.10 -4.15 -11.37
CA GLU A 134 -17.14 -4.30 -12.37
C GLU A 134 -16.80 -3.60 -13.68
N GLN A 135 -15.90 -2.63 -13.63
CA GLN A 135 -15.48 -1.90 -14.81
C GLN A 135 -14.65 -2.71 -15.77
N LYS A 136 -14.27 -3.90 -15.38
CA LYS A 136 -13.53 -4.80 -16.23
C LYS A 136 -14.42 -5.50 -17.26
N ASN A 137 -15.68 -5.33 -17.11
CA ASN A 137 -16.67 -5.96 -18.01
C ASN A 137 -16.62 -5.38 -19.41
#